data_f87055894e2b1d67a98342fe19a5bb95
#
_entry.id   f87055894e2b1d67a98342fe19a5bb95
#
_cell.length_a   1.000
_cell.length_b   1.000
_cell.length_c   1.000
_cell.angle_alpha   90.00
_cell.angle_beta   90.00
_cell.angle_gamma   90.00
#
_symmetry.space_group_name_H-M   'P 1'
#
loop_
_entity.id
_entity.type
_entity.pdbx_description
1 polymer ?
#
loop_
_entity_poly.entity_id
_entity_poly.type
_entity_poly.pdbx_seq_one_letter_code
_entity_poly.pdbx_strand_id
1 'polypeptide(L)'
;MKLVIVTGMSGAGKSIALKILEDLGYFCVDNLPIQLMPKFAEILTTPNSELKQVALGIDVRSGQALDGLEEQLNAMDKAGIDYEILFLDAQDDVLVKRYKETRRQHPLGGAGHIDVGIAKEREKISFLKMRATYILDTSKMLTRELKKELEQIFVDGKNFKNLYITVMSFGFKYGIPQDADLVFDVRFLPNPYYISGLKEKTGNDREVQEYVMNSPRAEEFLKKFTDLIQFLLPNYILEGKNQLVIAIGCTGGK
;
A
#
# COMPACT_ATOMS: atom_id res chain seq x y z
N MET A 1 -10.47 -17.39 15.42
CA MET A 1 -9.01 -17.32 15.23
C MET A 1 -8.69 -16.00 14.56
N LYS A 2 -7.61 -15.33 14.93
CA LYS A 2 -7.15 -14.08 14.27
C LYS A 2 -5.81 -14.36 13.59
N LEU A 3 -5.78 -14.29 12.27
CA LEU A 3 -4.59 -14.48 11.45
C LEU A 3 -4.19 -13.15 10.81
N VAL A 4 -2.97 -12.69 11.07
CA VAL A 4 -2.43 -11.44 10.54
C VAL A 4 -1.21 -11.74 9.67
N ILE A 5 -1.24 -11.27 8.44
CA ILE A 5 -0.09 -11.32 7.51
C ILE A 5 0.64 -9.98 7.59
N VAL A 6 1.85 -10.00 8.13
CA VAL A 6 2.70 -8.81 8.25
C VAL A 6 3.64 -8.72 7.06
N THR A 7 3.43 -7.72 6.23
CA THR A 7 4.23 -7.52 5.01
C THR A 7 4.55 -6.03 4.80
N GLY A 8 5.15 -5.66 3.70
CA GLY A 8 5.48 -4.28 3.38
C GLY A 8 6.93 -4.10 2.96
N MET A 9 7.33 -2.85 2.76
CA MET A 9 8.66 -2.50 2.27
C MET A 9 9.79 -3.00 3.17
N SER A 10 10.85 -3.47 2.56
CA SER A 10 12.07 -3.84 3.27
C SER A 10 12.68 -2.61 3.96
N GLY A 11 12.90 -2.69 5.27
CA GLY A 11 13.31 -1.53 6.07
C GLY A 11 12.14 -0.72 6.67
N ALA A 12 10.88 -1.06 6.38
CA ALA A 12 9.72 -0.39 6.96
C ALA A 12 9.37 -0.82 8.39
N GLY A 13 10.09 -1.82 8.96
CA GLY A 13 9.93 -2.19 10.38
C GLY A 13 9.15 -3.49 10.63
N LYS A 14 8.99 -4.37 9.64
CA LYS A 14 8.29 -5.68 9.79
C LYS A 14 8.75 -6.49 11.00
N SER A 15 10.05 -6.68 11.17
CA SER A 15 10.59 -7.46 12.30
C SER A 15 10.32 -6.81 13.67
N ILE A 16 10.19 -5.47 13.72
CA ILE A 16 9.79 -4.75 14.93
C ILE A 16 8.30 -4.97 15.18
N ALA A 17 7.47 -4.90 14.15
CA ALA A 17 6.04 -5.16 14.27
C ALA A 17 5.75 -6.58 14.74
N LEU A 18 6.46 -7.59 14.22
CA LEU A 18 6.32 -8.99 14.67
C LEU A 18 6.70 -9.15 16.15
N LYS A 19 7.79 -8.53 16.61
CA LYS A 19 8.16 -8.55 18.03
C LYS A 19 7.10 -7.89 18.92
N ILE A 20 6.53 -6.78 18.47
CA ILE A 20 5.45 -6.12 19.20
C ILE A 20 4.20 -7.02 19.25
N LEU A 21 3.83 -7.67 18.14
CA LEU A 21 2.71 -8.61 18.11
C LEU A 21 2.95 -9.82 19.02
N GLU A 22 4.19 -10.32 19.10
CA GLU A 22 4.58 -11.37 20.05
C GLU A 22 4.38 -10.92 21.50
N ASP A 23 4.81 -9.69 21.84
CA ASP A 23 4.54 -9.08 23.16
C ASP A 23 3.03 -8.94 23.44
N LEU A 24 2.19 -8.81 22.41
CA LEU A 24 0.74 -8.73 22.49
C LEU A 24 0.05 -10.11 22.51
N GLY A 25 0.82 -11.19 22.57
CA GLY A 25 0.33 -12.55 22.70
C GLY A 25 0.03 -13.27 21.37
N TYR A 26 0.49 -12.74 20.23
CA TYR A 26 0.42 -13.44 18.97
C TYR A 26 1.52 -14.49 18.85
N PHE A 27 1.19 -15.66 18.33
CA PHE A 27 2.20 -16.60 17.86
C PHE A 27 2.77 -16.10 16.53
N CYS A 28 4.04 -15.67 16.54
CA CYS A 28 4.67 -15.04 15.38
C CYS A 28 5.57 -16.03 14.62
N VAL A 29 5.38 -16.13 13.30
CA VAL A 29 6.25 -16.87 12.39
C VAL A 29 6.83 -15.88 11.40
N ASP A 30 8.13 -15.65 11.44
CA ASP A 30 8.82 -14.81 10.47
C ASP A 30 9.36 -15.65 9.31
N ASN A 31 9.28 -15.09 8.09
CA ASN A 31 9.83 -15.69 6.88
C ASN A 31 9.28 -17.09 6.55
N LEU A 32 7.99 -17.33 6.78
CA LEU A 32 7.34 -18.57 6.36
C LEU A 32 7.41 -18.71 4.82
N PRO A 33 7.84 -19.87 4.29
CA PRO A 33 7.73 -20.13 2.86
C PRO A 33 6.29 -20.01 2.37
N ILE A 34 6.09 -19.21 1.31
CA ILE A 34 4.75 -18.83 0.83
C ILE A 34 3.88 -20.05 0.51
N GLN A 35 4.51 -21.11 -0.03
CA GLN A 35 3.83 -22.36 -0.37
C GLN A 35 3.24 -23.09 0.85
N LEU A 36 3.74 -22.79 2.05
CA LEU A 36 3.24 -23.40 3.29
C LEU A 36 2.10 -22.61 3.93
N MET A 37 1.83 -21.38 3.47
CA MET A 37 0.81 -20.50 4.08
C MET A 37 -0.58 -21.13 4.12
N PRO A 38 -1.14 -21.67 3.02
CA PRO A 38 -2.49 -22.26 3.07
C PRO A 38 -2.55 -23.46 4.00
N LYS A 39 -1.52 -24.29 3.97
CA LYS A 39 -1.46 -25.48 4.84
C LYS A 39 -1.33 -25.11 6.31
N PHE A 40 -0.53 -24.09 6.61
CA PHE A 40 -0.41 -23.56 7.95
C PHE A 40 -1.73 -22.94 8.43
N ALA A 41 -2.41 -22.18 7.59
CA ALA A 41 -3.72 -21.61 7.88
C ALA A 41 -4.79 -22.70 8.11
N GLU A 42 -4.82 -23.79 7.32
CA GLU A 42 -5.68 -24.94 7.56
C GLU A 42 -5.46 -25.55 8.95
N ILE A 43 -4.19 -25.74 9.37
CA ILE A 43 -3.88 -26.28 10.70
C ILE A 43 -4.42 -25.35 11.79
N LEU A 44 -4.34 -24.06 11.62
CA LEU A 44 -4.84 -23.08 12.57
C LEU A 44 -6.38 -23.11 12.71
N THR A 45 -7.09 -23.46 11.64
CA THR A 45 -8.57 -23.52 11.63
C THR A 45 -9.12 -24.81 12.22
N THR A 46 -8.26 -25.78 12.61
CA THR A 46 -8.73 -27.02 13.22
C THR A 46 -9.38 -26.75 14.60
N PRO A 47 -10.47 -27.49 14.97
CA PRO A 47 -11.20 -27.25 16.21
C PRO A 47 -10.38 -27.34 17.50
N ASN A 48 -9.25 -28.05 17.47
CA ASN A 48 -8.36 -28.25 18.61
C ASN A 48 -7.09 -27.37 18.58
N SER A 49 -7.03 -26.37 17.71
CA SER A 49 -5.88 -25.45 17.68
C SER A 49 -5.85 -24.59 18.95
N GLU A 50 -4.76 -24.67 19.69
CA GLU A 50 -4.49 -23.81 20.84
C GLU A 50 -4.11 -22.38 20.43
N LEU A 51 -3.73 -22.18 19.16
CA LEU A 51 -3.31 -20.90 18.61
C LEU A 51 -4.51 -20.07 18.19
N LYS A 52 -4.85 -19.06 19.01
CA LYS A 52 -5.99 -18.17 18.75
C LYS A 52 -5.60 -16.91 17.94
N GLN A 53 -4.36 -16.47 18.06
CA GLN A 53 -3.82 -15.25 17.45
C GLN A 53 -2.47 -15.58 16.83
N VAL A 54 -2.33 -15.38 15.53
CA VAL A 54 -1.13 -15.73 14.76
C VAL A 54 -0.75 -14.59 13.85
N ALA A 55 0.55 -14.26 13.77
CA ALA A 55 1.11 -13.29 12.84
C ALA A 55 2.18 -13.94 11.95
N LEU A 56 2.00 -13.85 10.64
CA LEU A 56 2.92 -14.39 9.64
C LEU A 56 3.70 -13.26 8.97
N GLY A 57 5.00 -13.23 9.18
CA GLY A 57 5.91 -12.32 8.48
C GLY A 57 6.22 -12.82 7.08
N ILE A 58 5.93 -12.00 6.06
CA ILE A 58 6.30 -12.28 4.66
C ILE A 58 7.29 -11.24 4.19
N ASP A 59 8.44 -11.71 3.68
CA ASP A 59 9.49 -10.85 3.16
C ASP A 59 9.71 -11.07 1.65
N VAL A 60 9.91 -9.97 0.95
CA VAL A 60 10.25 -9.94 -0.50
C VAL A 60 11.56 -10.67 -0.84
N ARG A 61 12.41 -10.91 0.17
CA ARG A 61 13.68 -11.67 0.00
C ARG A 61 13.50 -13.07 -0.56
N SER A 62 12.30 -13.60 -0.49
CA SER A 62 11.95 -14.90 -1.05
C SER A 62 12.02 -14.97 -2.59
N GLY A 63 12.42 -13.90 -3.28
CA GLY A 63 12.72 -13.88 -4.71
C GLY A 63 11.55 -14.34 -5.58
N GLN A 64 11.66 -15.48 -6.25
CA GLN A 64 10.62 -16.06 -7.12
C GLN A 64 9.33 -16.44 -6.37
N ALA A 65 9.36 -16.50 -5.04
CA ALA A 65 8.19 -16.90 -4.26
C ALA A 65 7.09 -15.83 -4.21
N LEU A 66 7.40 -14.56 -4.47
CA LEU A 66 6.38 -13.50 -4.52
C LEU A 66 5.39 -13.68 -5.67
N ASP A 67 5.85 -14.24 -6.79
CA ASP A 67 4.99 -14.46 -7.96
C ASP A 67 3.85 -15.46 -7.66
N GLY A 68 4.03 -16.33 -6.65
CA GLY A 68 3.00 -17.26 -6.17
C GLY A 68 2.16 -16.74 -4.98
N LEU A 69 2.51 -15.60 -4.38
CA LEU A 69 1.83 -15.15 -3.16
C LEU A 69 0.37 -14.75 -3.42
N GLU A 70 0.11 -14.10 -4.53
CA GLU A 70 -1.26 -13.74 -4.93
C GLU A 70 -2.13 -14.98 -5.14
N GLU A 71 -1.59 -16.04 -5.76
CA GLU A 71 -2.28 -17.32 -5.93
C GLU A 71 -2.59 -17.96 -4.58
N GLN A 72 -1.64 -17.93 -3.63
CA GLN A 72 -1.85 -18.51 -2.30
C GLN A 72 -2.89 -17.73 -1.49
N LEU A 73 -2.88 -16.39 -1.55
CA LEU A 73 -3.91 -15.56 -0.93
C LEU A 73 -5.30 -15.86 -1.53
N ASN A 74 -5.38 -15.96 -2.85
CA ASN A 74 -6.63 -16.34 -3.54
C ASN A 74 -7.09 -17.76 -3.17
N ALA A 75 -6.17 -18.68 -2.93
CA ALA A 75 -6.51 -20.03 -2.45
C ALA A 75 -7.07 -19.99 -1.02
N MET A 76 -6.51 -19.17 -0.14
CA MET A 76 -7.01 -18.95 1.21
C MET A 76 -8.41 -18.33 1.20
N ASP A 77 -8.65 -17.33 0.34
CA ASP A 77 -9.98 -16.73 0.17
C ASP A 77 -11.02 -17.77 -0.27
N LYS A 78 -10.68 -18.59 -1.27
CA LYS A 78 -11.55 -19.68 -1.74
C LYS A 78 -11.82 -20.74 -0.69
N ALA A 79 -10.87 -20.97 0.21
CA ALA A 79 -11.02 -21.89 1.34
C ALA A 79 -11.81 -21.28 2.52
N GLY A 80 -12.24 -20.01 2.42
CA GLY A 80 -12.97 -19.32 3.49
C GLY A 80 -12.12 -19.02 4.73
N ILE A 81 -10.81 -18.90 4.57
CA ILE A 81 -9.90 -18.59 5.67
C ILE A 81 -9.85 -17.08 5.85
N ASP A 82 -10.33 -16.59 7.00
CA ASP A 82 -10.27 -15.18 7.36
C ASP A 82 -8.85 -14.79 7.79
N TYR A 83 -8.30 -13.75 7.16
CA TYR A 83 -7.02 -13.15 7.52
C TYR A 83 -7.03 -11.63 7.32
N GLU A 84 -6.17 -10.94 8.05
CA GLU A 84 -5.93 -9.51 7.90
C GLU A 84 -4.52 -9.29 7.38
N ILE A 85 -4.32 -8.29 6.52
CA ILE A 85 -2.99 -7.91 6.02
C ILE A 85 -2.58 -6.58 6.66
N LEU A 86 -1.49 -6.61 7.42
CA LEU A 86 -0.79 -5.42 7.91
C LEU A 86 0.35 -5.09 6.96
N PHE A 87 0.22 -4.00 6.22
CA PHE A 87 1.24 -3.51 5.32
C PHE A 87 2.03 -2.35 5.94
N LEU A 88 3.33 -2.53 6.13
CA LEU A 88 4.23 -1.48 6.61
C LEU A 88 4.90 -0.79 5.44
N ASP A 89 4.74 0.52 5.36
CA ASP A 89 5.36 1.36 4.33
C ASP A 89 6.30 2.40 4.96
N ALA A 90 7.14 2.99 4.14
CA ALA A 90 7.89 4.20 4.45
C ALA A 90 8.30 4.92 3.16
N GLN A 91 8.58 6.22 3.26
CA GLN A 91 9.08 7.02 2.15
C GLN A 91 10.45 6.51 1.68
N ASP A 92 10.72 6.65 0.38
CA ASP A 92 11.91 6.06 -0.24
C ASP A 92 13.22 6.62 0.32
N ASP A 93 13.27 7.91 0.61
CA ASP A 93 14.40 8.58 1.24
C ASP A 93 14.68 8.04 2.65
N VAL A 94 13.62 7.75 3.42
CA VAL A 94 13.71 7.14 4.75
C VAL A 94 14.20 5.70 4.64
N LEU A 95 13.72 4.93 3.68
CA LEU A 95 14.18 3.56 3.43
C LEU A 95 15.66 3.55 3.05
N VAL A 96 16.09 4.41 2.12
CA VAL A 96 17.51 4.58 1.75
C VAL A 96 18.37 4.88 2.97
N LYS A 97 17.93 5.80 3.83
CA LYS A 97 18.62 6.16 5.08
C LYS A 97 18.77 4.97 6.01
N ARG A 98 17.68 4.24 6.27
CA ARG A 98 17.67 3.04 7.15
C ARG A 98 18.58 1.93 6.62
N TYR A 99 18.64 1.73 5.29
CA TYR A 99 19.57 0.78 4.68
C TYR A 99 21.03 1.19 4.89
N LYS A 100 21.36 2.46 4.73
CA LYS A 100 22.72 2.99 4.99
C LYS A 100 23.12 2.84 6.46
N GLU A 101 22.23 3.16 7.40
CA GLU A 101 22.45 3.04 8.84
C GLU A 101 22.70 1.58 9.27
N THR A 102 21.96 0.63 8.69
CA THR A 102 22.10 -0.79 9.01
C THR A 102 23.21 -1.49 8.19
N ARG A 103 23.85 -0.81 7.26
CA ARG A 103 24.88 -1.35 6.34
C ARG A 103 24.42 -2.62 5.61
N ARG A 104 23.14 -2.71 5.29
CA ARG A 104 22.56 -3.85 4.55
C ARG A 104 22.43 -3.50 3.08
N GLN A 105 22.57 -4.52 2.22
CA GLN A 105 22.25 -4.41 0.81
C GLN A 105 20.76 -4.65 0.60
N HIS A 106 20.18 -3.93 -0.36
CA HIS A 106 18.78 -4.16 -0.73
C HIS A 106 18.66 -5.49 -1.50
N PRO A 107 17.71 -6.38 -1.15
CA PRO A 107 17.58 -7.71 -1.79
C PRO A 107 17.44 -7.65 -3.31
N LEU A 108 16.78 -6.62 -3.83
CA LEU A 108 16.53 -6.41 -5.26
C LEU A 108 17.45 -5.32 -5.89
N GLY A 109 18.39 -4.77 -5.12
CA GLY A 109 19.21 -3.63 -5.54
C GLY A 109 20.43 -3.97 -6.40
N GLY A 110 20.78 -5.25 -6.57
CA GLY A 110 22.00 -5.62 -7.30
C GLY A 110 23.27 -5.00 -6.71
N ALA A 111 24.27 -4.73 -7.55
CA ALA A 111 25.58 -4.22 -7.14
C ALA A 111 25.55 -2.74 -6.69
N GLY A 112 24.76 -2.37 -5.68
CA GLY A 112 24.94 -1.13 -4.92
C GLY A 112 23.88 -0.03 -5.06
N HIS A 113 22.84 -0.23 -5.86
CA HIS A 113 21.78 0.78 -6.05
C HIS A 113 20.55 0.48 -5.16
N ILE A 114 20.54 1.04 -3.94
CA ILE A 114 19.45 0.85 -2.97
C ILE A 114 18.13 1.45 -3.51
N ASP A 115 18.18 2.62 -4.11
CA ASP A 115 17.06 3.32 -4.72
C ASP A 115 16.36 2.50 -5.81
N VAL A 116 17.13 1.89 -6.72
CA VAL A 116 16.62 0.99 -7.75
C VAL A 116 15.96 -0.25 -7.14
N GLY A 117 16.55 -0.77 -6.07
CA GLY A 117 16.00 -1.91 -5.34
C GLY A 117 14.65 -1.56 -4.69
N ILE A 118 14.53 -0.40 -4.05
CA ILE A 118 13.30 0.09 -3.43
C ILE A 118 12.20 0.27 -4.49
N ALA A 119 12.50 0.89 -5.63
CA ALA A 119 11.53 1.08 -6.70
C ALA A 119 10.99 -0.24 -7.23
N LYS A 120 11.86 -1.23 -7.50
CA LYS A 120 11.46 -2.57 -7.94
C LYS A 120 10.66 -3.32 -6.89
N GLU A 121 11.00 -3.18 -5.62
CA GLU A 121 10.25 -3.79 -4.53
C GLU A 121 8.85 -3.20 -4.45
N ARG A 122 8.73 -1.87 -4.48
CA ARG A 122 7.45 -1.15 -4.43
C ARG A 122 6.50 -1.59 -5.55
N GLU A 123 7.02 -1.73 -6.77
CA GLU A 123 6.26 -2.25 -7.91
C GLU A 123 5.75 -3.67 -7.64
N LYS A 124 6.66 -4.57 -7.23
CA LYS A 124 6.35 -5.98 -7.00
C LYS A 124 5.33 -6.23 -5.89
N ILE A 125 5.34 -5.42 -4.83
CA ILE A 125 4.43 -5.62 -3.68
C ILE A 125 3.22 -4.67 -3.69
N SER A 126 3.02 -3.91 -4.77
CA SER A 126 1.90 -2.99 -4.90
C SER A 126 0.54 -3.68 -4.70
N PHE A 127 0.38 -4.90 -5.24
CA PHE A 127 -0.84 -5.68 -5.07
C PHE A 127 -1.15 -6.03 -3.60
N LEU A 128 -0.11 -6.28 -2.77
CA LEU A 128 -0.29 -6.52 -1.33
C LEU A 128 -0.76 -5.27 -0.60
N LYS A 129 -0.26 -4.11 -1.02
CA LYS A 129 -0.68 -2.84 -0.47
C LYS A 129 -2.15 -2.56 -0.78
N MET A 130 -2.62 -2.90 -1.99
CA MET A 130 -4.03 -2.78 -2.38
C MET A 130 -4.94 -3.74 -1.62
N ARG A 131 -4.46 -4.93 -1.25
CA ARG A 131 -5.20 -5.93 -0.46
C ARG A 131 -5.07 -5.74 1.06
N ALA A 132 -4.25 -4.78 1.50
CA ALA A 132 -3.97 -4.61 2.92
C ALA A 132 -5.21 -4.14 3.70
N THR A 133 -5.46 -4.79 4.84
CA THR A 133 -6.48 -4.36 5.80
C THR A 133 -6.01 -3.12 6.56
N TYR A 134 -4.71 -3.07 6.88
CA TYR A 134 -4.09 -1.95 7.59
C TYR A 134 -2.81 -1.54 6.87
N ILE A 135 -2.66 -0.24 6.62
CA ILE A 135 -1.44 0.35 6.06
C ILE A 135 -0.87 1.33 7.09
N LEU A 136 0.37 1.10 7.53
CA LEU A 136 1.08 1.97 8.45
C LEU A 136 2.29 2.58 7.76
N ASP A 137 2.30 3.90 7.62
CA ASP A 137 3.48 4.65 7.19
C ASP A 137 4.39 4.90 8.40
N THR A 138 5.51 4.20 8.43
CA THR A 138 6.49 4.27 9.50
C THR A 138 7.57 5.34 9.28
N SER A 139 7.44 6.19 8.26
CA SER A 139 8.48 7.17 7.87
C SER A 139 8.91 8.07 9.03
N LYS A 140 7.94 8.50 9.83
CA LYS A 140 8.15 9.41 10.96
C LYS A 140 7.89 8.76 12.31
N MET A 141 7.59 7.46 12.35
CA MET A 141 7.25 6.75 13.58
C MET A 141 8.50 6.30 14.35
N LEU A 142 8.50 6.54 15.63
CA LEU A 142 9.38 5.87 16.58
C LEU A 142 8.81 4.47 16.92
N THR A 143 9.64 3.57 17.41
CA THR A 143 9.21 2.20 17.79
C THR A 143 8.06 2.22 18.80
N ARG A 144 8.06 3.16 19.75
CA ARG A 144 6.99 3.33 20.75
C ARG A 144 5.65 3.74 20.12
N GLU A 145 5.70 4.52 19.03
CA GLU A 145 4.50 4.97 18.32
C GLU A 145 3.93 3.83 17.50
N LEU A 146 4.78 3.07 16.81
CA LEU A 146 4.38 1.84 16.13
C LEU A 146 3.74 0.85 17.11
N LYS A 147 4.30 0.68 18.33
CA LYS A 147 3.72 -0.17 19.37
C LYS A 147 2.30 0.29 19.72
N LYS A 148 2.11 1.58 19.97
CA LYS A 148 0.81 2.15 20.32
C LYS A 148 -0.23 1.94 19.20
N GLU A 149 0.16 2.13 17.93
CA GLU A 149 -0.72 1.89 16.79
C GLU A 149 -1.14 0.41 16.70
N LEU A 150 -0.19 -0.51 16.85
CA LEU A 150 -0.48 -1.95 16.83
C LEU A 150 -1.36 -2.39 18.01
N GLU A 151 -1.16 -1.83 19.21
CA GLU A 151 -2.03 -2.05 20.37
C GLU A 151 -3.47 -1.59 20.07
N GLN A 152 -3.66 -0.42 19.47
CA GLN A 152 -4.98 0.09 19.11
C GLN A 152 -5.69 -0.79 18.09
N ILE A 153 -4.95 -1.29 17.08
CA ILE A 153 -5.50 -2.14 16.02
C ILE A 153 -5.86 -3.53 16.57
N PHE A 154 -4.95 -4.16 17.30
CA PHE A 154 -5.01 -5.58 17.55
C PHE A 154 -5.50 -5.97 18.94
N VAL A 155 -5.41 -5.08 19.94
CA VAL A 155 -5.84 -5.33 21.32
C VAL A 155 -7.14 -4.60 21.64
N ASP A 156 -7.18 -3.29 21.44
CA ASP A 156 -8.32 -2.46 21.85
C ASP A 156 -9.57 -2.70 20.98
N GLY A 157 -9.44 -3.39 19.86
CA GLY A 157 -10.55 -3.61 18.91
C GLY A 157 -11.17 -2.30 18.42
N LYS A 158 -10.49 -1.18 18.61
CA LYS A 158 -10.94 0.12 18.11
C LYS A 158 -10.89 0.06 16.60
N ASN A 159 -11.99 0.40 15.97
CA ASN A 159 -12.03 0.62 14.54
C ASN A 159 -10.88 1.55 14.17
N PHE A 160 -9.87 1.01 13.54
CA PHE A 160 -8.72 1.76 13.06
C PHE A 160 -9.24 2.75 12.01
N LYS A 161 -9.23 4.03 12.39
CA LYS A 161 -9.85 5.10 11.58
C LYS A 161 -8.86 5.74 10.61
N ASN A 162 -7.81 5.04 10.20
CA ASN A 162 -6.89 5.55 9.20
C ASN A 162 -7.38 5.14 7.81
N LEU A 163 -7.68 6.13 7.00
CA LEU A 163 -7.99 5.96 5.59
C LEU A 163 -6.72 6.23 4.78
N TYR A 164 -6.20 5.20 4.11
CA TYR A 164 -5.11 5.36 3.16
C TYR A 164 -5.65 5.82 1.80
N ILE A 165 -5.17 6.98 1.34
CA ILE A 165 -5.65 7.58 0.09
C ILE A 165 -4.56 7.45 -0.96
N THR A 166 -4.88 6.79 -2.06
CA THR A 166 -4.06 6.75 -3.27
C THR A 166 -4.68 7.67 -4.31
N VAL A 167 -3.93 8.65 -4.78
CA VAL A 167 -4.34 9.48 -5.92
C VAL A 167 -3.49 9.09 -7.12
N MET A 168 -4.11 8.71 -8.21
CA MET A 168 -3.44 8.28 -9.43
C MET A 168 -3.96 9.00 -10.67
N SER A 169 -3.10 9.22 -11.64
CA SER A 169 -3.48 9.68 -12.97
C SER A 169 -3.55 8.52 -13.95
N PHE A 170 -4.50 8.57 -14.88
CA PHE A 170 -4.59 7.57 -15.93
C PHE A 170 -5.04 8.18 -17.28
N GLY A 171 -4.83 7.43 -18.35
CA GLY A 171 -5.33 7.79 -19.68
C GLY A 171 -6.54 6.93 -20.06
N PHE A 172 -7.66 7.56 -20.40
CA PHE A 172 -8.86 6.84 -20.85
C PHE A 172 -8.60 5.90 -22.04
N LYS A 173 -7.57 6.19 -22.84
CA LYS A 173 -7.17 5.30 -23.96
C LYS A 173 -6.68 3.92 -23.50
N TYR A 174 -6.28 3.78 -22.23
CA TYR A 174 -5.83 2.51 -21.66
C TYR A 174 -6.89 1.83 -20.78
N GLY A 175 -8.07 2.46 -20.64
CA GLY A 175 -9.14 2.00 -19.77
C GLY A 175 -9.10 2.64 -18.38
N ILE A 176 -10.18 2.45 -17.64
CA ILE A 176 -10.31 2.91 -16.25
C ILE A 176 -9.62 1.88 -15.36
N PRO A 177 -8.78 2.31 -14.37
CA PRO A 177 -8.21 1.40 -13.38
C PRO A 177 -9.31 0.62 -12.65
N GLN A 178 -9.15 -0.70 -12.55
CA GLN A 178 -10.19 -1.58 -11.99
C GLN A 178 -10.34 -1.43 -10.47
N ASP A 179 -9.31 -0.94 -9.80
CA ASP A 179 -9.23 -0.71 -8.37
C ASP A 179 -9.65 0.71 -7.95
N ALA A 180 -10.06 1.56 -8.89
CA ALA A 180 -10.46 2.93 -8.59
C ALA A 180 -11.85 2.97 -7.92
N ASP A 181 -11.91 3.58 -6.72
CA ASP A 181 -13.17 3.86 -6.02
C ASP A 181 -13.87 5.11 -6.57
N LEU A 182 -13.08 6.15 -6.86
CA LEU A 182 -13.56 7.40 -7.44
C LEU A 182 -12.82 7.68 -8.74
N VAL A 183 -13.57 7.98 -9.79
CA VAL A 183 -13.01 8.30 -11.11
C VAL A 183 -13.47 9.69 -11.54
N PHE A 184 -12.52 10.56 -11.83
CA PHE A 184 -12.78 11.92 -12.30
C PHE A 184 -12.26 12.10 -13.73
N ASP A 185 -13.15 12.50 -14.63
CA ASP A 185 -12.80 12.81 -16.01
C ASP A 185 -12.41 14.28 -16.13
N VAL A 186 -11.14 14.55 -16.45
CA VAL A 186 -10.62 15.90 -16.62
C VAL A 186 -10.28 16.23 -18.10
N ARG A 187 -10.87 15.49 -19.07
CA ARG A 187 -10.64 15.73 -20.52
C ARG A 187 -11.16 17.08 -21.00
N PHE A 188 -11.99 17.76 -20.21
CA PHE A 188 -12.45 19.13 -20.48
C PHE A 188 -11.37 20.20 -20.22
N LEU A 189 -10.25 19.85 -19.57
CA LEU A 189 -9.12 20.74 -19.36
C LEU A 189 -8.30 20.92 -20.66
N PRO A 190 -7.52 22.03 -20.76
CA PRO A 190 -6.65 22.25 -21.92
C PRO A 190 -5.71 21.06 -22.14
N ASN A 191 -5.64 20.57 -23.38
CA ASN A 191 -4.82 19.42 -23.71
C ASN A 191 -3.45 19.87 -24.26
N PRO A 192 -2.34 19.63 -23.53
CA PRO A 192 -0.99 20.01 -23.95
C PRO A 192 -0.53 19.38 -25.26
N TYR A 193 -1.13 18.27 -25.66
CA TYR A 193 -0.81 17.54 -26.89
C TYR A 193 -0.92 18.42 -28.16
N TYR A 194 -1.82 19.39 -28.17
CA TYR A 194 -2.04 20.28 -29.32
C TYR A 194 -1.11 21.50 -29.35
N ILE A 195 -0.23 21.63 -28.33
CA ILE A 195 0.72 22.75 -28.24
C ILE A 195 2.11 22.29 -28.68
N SER A 196 2.66 22.99 -29.69
CA SER A 196 4.03 22.75 -30.13
C SER A 196 5.00 22.99 -28.93
N GLY A 197 5.85 22.00 -28.66
CA GLY A 197 6.78 22.04 -27.51
C GLY A 197 6.27 21.41 -26.21
N LEU A 198 4.95 21.15 -26.07
CA LEU A 198 4.40 20.42 -24.90
C LEU A 198 3.98 18.98 -25.24
N LYS A 199 3.85 18.65 -26.52
CA LYS A 199 3.35 17.35 -26.99
C LYS A 199 4.10 16.15 -26.45
N GLU A 200 5.42 16.24 -26.33
CA GLU A 200 6.30 15.16 -25.87
C GLU A 200 6.56 15.21 -24.35
N LYS A 201 6.03 16.21 -23.67
CA LYS A 201 6.17 16.41 -22.23
C LYS A 201 5.06 15.72 -21.47
N THR A 202 5.26 15.59 -20.15
CA THR A 202 4.34 14.90 -19.22
C THR A 202 3.79 15.87 -18.17
N GLY A 203 2.83 15.47 -17.40
CA GLY A 203 2.30 16.23 -16.26
C GLY A 203 3.33 16.53 -15.16
N ASN A 204 4.49 15.87 -15.17
CA ASN A 204 5.59 16.19 -14.26
C ASN A 204 6.45 17.38 -14.74
N ASP A 205 6.30 17.79 -15.99
CA ASP A 205 7.03 18.92 -16.55
C ASP A 205 6.32 20.23 -16.18
N ARG A 206 7.08 21.16 -15.62
CA ARG A 206 6.56 22.44 -15.11
C ARG A 206 5.76 23.23 -16.16
N GLU A 207 6.20 23.24 -17.40
CA GLU A 207 5.53 23.97 -18.48
C GLU A 207 4.15 23.38 -18.81
N VAL A 208 3.99 22.04 -18.69
CA VAL A 208 2.69 21.37 -18.82
C VAL A 208 1.78 21.73 -17.65
N GLN A 209 2.33 21.71 -16.44
CA GLN A 209 1.58 22.10 -15.24
C GLN A 209 1.08 23.55 -15.35
N GLU A 210 1.96 24.49 -15.70
CA GLU A 210 1.60 25.90 -15.87
C GLU A 210 0.52 26.07 -16.96
N TYR A 211 0.65 25.38 -18.09
CA TYR A 211 -0.34 25.45 -19.17
C TYR A 211 -1.71 24.97 -18.75
N VAL A 212 -1.80 23.85 -18.06
CA VAL A 212 -3.08 23.28 -17.63
C VAL A 212 -3.69 24.10 -16.47
N MET A 213 -2.85 24.47 -15.50
CA MET A 213 -3.31 25.15 -14.27
C MET A 213 -3.69 26.62 -14.50
N ASN A 214 -3.17 27.28 -15.53
CA ASN A 214 -3.58 28.64 -15.90
C ASN A 214 -5.01 28.72 -16.48
N SER A 215 -5.68 27.58 -16.64
CA SER A 215 -7.08 27.55 -17.08
C SER A 215 -8.03 27.84 -15.91
N PRO A 216 -8.96 28.81 -16.03
CA PRO A 216 -9.99 29.05 -15.00
C PRO A 216 -10.80 27.79 -14.67
N ARG A 217 -10.97 26.88 -15.63
CA ARG A 217 -11.66 25.59 -15.43
C ARG A 217 -10.86 24.65 -14.50
N ALA A 218 -9.53 24.70 -14.53
CA ALA A 218 -8.70 23.89 -13.67
C ALA A 218 -8.83 24.35 -12.22
N GLU A 219 -8.78 25.64 -11.97
CA GLU A 219 -8.96 26.23 -10.63
C GLU A 219 -10.36 25.91 -10.06
N GLU A 220 -11.41 26.12 -10.86
CA GLU A 220 -12.77 25.82 -10.44
C GLU A 220 -12.98 24.32 -10.15
N PHE A 221 -12.42 23.46 -11.02
CA PHE A 221 -12.46 22.00 -10.79
C PHE A 221 -11.77 21.62 -9.49
N LEU A 222 -10.55 22.10 -9.25
CA LEU A 222 -9.80 21.77 -8.03
C LEU A 222 -10.53 22.22 -6.78
N LYS A 223 -11.14 23.39 -6.80
CA LYS A 223 -11.94 23.86 -5.65
C LYS A 223 -13.10 22.90 -5.36
N LYS A 224 -13.92 22.58 -6.36
CA LYS A 224 -15.07 21.67 -6.20
C LYS A 224 -14.64 20.26 -5.83
N PHE A 225 -13.54 19.78 -6.43
CA PHE A 225 -12.96 18.48 -6.14
C PHE A 225 -12.50 18.40 -4.69
N THR A 226 -11.75 19.40 -4.21
CA THR A 226 -11.29 19.46 -2.83
C THR A 226 -12.44 19.49 -1.84
N ASP A 227 -13.45 20.32 -2.09
CA ASP A 227 -14.65 20.42 -1.26
C ASP A 227 -15.40 19.07 -1.19
N LEU A 228 -15.53 18.38 -2.33
CA LEU A 228 -16.16 17.06 -2.40
C LEU A 228 -15.36 16.01 -1.62
N ILE A 229 -14.04 15.95 -1.81
CA ILE A 229 -13.19 14.99 -1.10
C ILE A 229 -13.20 15.26 0.40
N GLN A 230 -13.11 16.51 0.84
CA GLN A 230 -13.21 16.88 2.25
C GLN A 230 -14.53 16.44 2.89
N PHE A 231 -15.62 16.48 2.14
CA PHE A 231 -16.92 15.98 2.58
C PHE A 231 -16.95 14.44 2.65
N LEU A 232 -16.38 13.75 1.66
CA LEU A 232 -16.46 12.29 1.57
C LEU A 232 -15.55 11.58 2.58
N LEU A 233 -14.34 12.10 2.86
CA LEU A 233 -13.35 11.42 3.70
C LEU A 233 -13.89 11.04 5.09
N PRO A 234 -14.49 11.93 5.89
CA PRO A 234 -15.02 11.56 7.20
C PRO A 234 -16.15 10.53 7.11
N ASN A 235 -16.95 10.55 6.03
CA ASN A 235 -18.05 9.60 5.84
C ASN A 235 -17.51 8.20 5.49
N TYR A 236 -16.46 8.10 4.66
CA TYR A 236 -15.80 6.82 4.37
C TYR A 236 -15.11 6.23 5.61
N ILE A 237 -14.50 7.08 6.44
CA ILE A 237 -13.93 6.64 7.72
C ILE A 237 -15.02 6.10 8.66
N LEU A 238 -16.18 6.73 8.71
CA LEU A 238 -17.32 6.29 9.52
C LEU A 238 -17.91 4.97 9.02
N GLU A 239 -17.92 4.74 7.70
CA GLU A 239 -18.33 3.48 7.08
C GLU A 239 -17.34 2.33 7.36
N GLY A 240 -16.11 2.66 7.76
CA GLY A 240 -15.06 1.66 8.04
C GLY A 240 -14.13 1.40 6.85
N LYS A 241 -14.18 2.27 5.82
CA LYS A 241 -13.26 2.17 4.68
C LYS A 241 -11.83 2.51 5.15
N ASN A 242 -10.88 1.64 4.83
CA ASN A 242 -9.47 1.78 5.20
C ASN A 242 -8.58 2.19 4.01
N GLN A 243 -9.08 2.06 2.78
CA GLN A 243 -8.40 2.47 1.56
C GLN A 243 -9.36 3.23 0.65
N LEU A 244 -8.84 4.22 -0.06
CA LEU A 244 -9.56 4.99 -1.07
C LEU A 244 -8.65 5.26 -2.26
N VAL A 245 -9.02 4.77 -3.43
CA VAL A 245 -8.31 5.01 -4.69
C VAL A 245 -9.06 6.05 -5.51
N ILE A 246 -8.42 7.19 -5.73
CA ILE A 246 -8.96 8.29 -6.54
C ILE A 246 -8.19 8.33 -7.86
N ALA A 247 -8.87 8.06 -8.95
CA ALA A 247 -8.29 8.07 -10.30
C ALA A 247 -8.71 9.33 -11.07
N ILE A 248 -7.74 10.09 -11.57
CA ILE A 248 -7.97 11.30 -12.37
C ILE A 248 -7.56 11.00 -13.81
N GLY A 249 -8.52 11.02 -14.72
CA GLY A 249 -8.37 10.59 -16.10
C GLY A 249 -8.26 11.72 -17.10
N CYS A 250 -7.16 11.75 -17.84
CA CYS A 250 -7.02 12.54 -19.06
C CYS A 250 -7.10 11.66 -20.33
N THR A 251 -6.95 12.22 -21.53
CA THR A 251 -7.01 11.42 -22.77
C THR A 251 -5.84 10.45 -22.88
N GLY A 252 -4.62 10.91 -22.63
CA GLY A 252 -3.39 10.20 -22.94
C GLY A 252 -2.72 9.52 -21.75
N GLY A 253 -2.97 9.96 -20.51
CA GLY A 253 -2.29 9.43 -19.33
C GLY A 253 -0.80 9.78 -19.27
N LYS A 254 -0.44 10.97 -19.74
CA LYS A 254 0.93 11.51 -19.67
C LYS A 254 1.08 12.49 -18.53
#